data_6c4942fe29119048b1294349ca3c8e74
#
_entry.id   6c4942fe29119048b1294349ca3c8e74
#
_cell.length_a   1.000
_cell.length_b   1.000
_cell.length_c   1.000
_cell.angle_alpha   90.00
_cell.angle_beta   90.00
_cell.angle_gamma   90.00
#
_symmetry.space_group_name_H-M   'P 1'
#
loop_
_entity.id
_entity.type
_entity.pdbx_description
1 polymer ?
#
loop_
_entity_poly.entity_id
_entity_poly.type
_entity_poly.pdbx_seq_one_letter_code
_entity_poly.pdbx_strand_id
1 'polypeptide(L)'
;VYKRQTDGSTWYSTSGGFDYAWSPDGKWFTLEFIGNRHDPYSDIGLVSAQGNSPIINLTNSGYMSGSPRFALDGNAILFKTERYGMRAHASWGSQDDAMLVFLNQDAYDKYCLSKEDYELRKELEAEQKKAQSKDTAKGKKGSKKDAGQEKAADDDKAQVKDITVELKNMEDRMVRLTPNSSDMGSVIISKDGETLYYFAAFEGLSLIHISEPT
;
A
#
# COMPACT_ATOMS: atom_id res chain seq x y z
N VAL A 1 12.81 -13.26 -25.17
CA VAL A 1 11.69 -12.41 -25.62
C VAL A 1 11.36 -11.47 -24.48
N TYR A 2 11.70 -10.19 -24.60
CA TYR A 2 11.31 -9.17 -23.64
C TYR A 2 9.81 -8.87 -23.81
N LYS A 3 8.98 -9.22 -22.85
CA LYS A 3 7.58 -8.79 -22.85
C LYS A 3 7.53 -7.36 -22.30
N ARG A 4 7.02 -6.43 -23.11
CA ARG A 4 6.73 -5.08 -22.66
C ARG A 4 5.57 -5.14 -21.66
N GLN A 5 5.82 -4.75 -20.42
CA GLN A 5 4.84 -4.80 -19.32
C GLN A 5 4.04 -3.50 -19.18
N THR A 6 4.59 -2.39 -19.69
CA THR A 6 3.98 -1.05 -19.63
C THR A 6 3.95 -0.40 -21.00
N ASP A 7 3.20 0.65 -21.17
CA ASP A 7 3.12 1.44 -22.41
C ASP A 7 4.33 2.36 -22.63
N GLY A 8 5.28 2.40 -21.69
CA GLY A 8 6.48 3.23 -21.75
C GLY A 8 6.29 4.65 -21.22
N SER A 9 5.16 4.95 -20.58
CA SER A 9 4.91 6.25 -19.92
C SER A 9 5.53 6.34 -18.52
N THR A 10 6.43 5.43 -18.18
CA THR A 10 7.17 5.49 -16.93
C THR A 10 8.25 6.57 -16.99
N TRP A 11 8.35 7.37 -15.94
CA TRP A 11 9.45 8.28 -15.75
C TRP A 11 10.78 7.53 -15.72
N TYR A 12 11.74 8.02 -16.47
CA TYR A 12 13.12 7.57 -16.33
C TYR A 12 13.95 8.68 -15.66
N SER A 13 14.56 8.38 -14.53
CA SER A 13 15.61 9.25 -14.02
C SER A 13 16.85 9.15 -14.95
N THR A 14 17.68 10.17 -14.94
CA THR A 14 18.97 10.15 -15.63
C THR A 14 19.86 8.97 -15.22
N SER A 15 19.56 8.34 -14.09
CA SER A 15 20.20 7.11 -13.58
C SER A 15 19.53 5.81 -14.06
N GLY A 16 18.47 5.89 -14.87
CA GLY A 16 17.82 4.71 -15.48
C GLY A 16 16.97 3.86 -14.54
N GLY A 17 16.71 4.33 -13.31
CA GLY A 17 15.84 3.66 -12.35
C GLY A 17 14.42 4.24 -12.34
N PHE A 18 13.45 3.44 -11.96
CA PHE A 18 12.13 3.90 -11.60
C PHE A 18 11.68 3.21 -10.31
N ASP A 19 10.83 3.87 -9.55
CA ASP A 19 10.39 3.37 -8.26
C ASP A 19 9.18 2.45 -8.43
N TYR A 20 9.27 1.25 -7.88
CA TYR A 20 8.20 0.25 -7.92
C TYR A 20 8.22 -0.64 -6.68
N ALA A 21 7.09 -1.23 -6.37
CA ALA A 21 6.99 -2.21 -5.30
C ALA A 21 6.02 -3.34 -5.66
N TRP A 22 6.38 -4.56 -5.27
CA TRP A 22 5.51 -5.72 -5.44
C TRP A 22 4.48 -5.82 -4.33
N SER A 23 3.29 -6.28 -4.69
CA SER A 23 2.27 -6.65 -3.71
C SER A 23 2.69 -7.89 -2.90
N PRO A 24 2.24 -8.01 -1.65
CA PRO A 24 2.53 -9.19 -0.83
C PRO A 24 2.10 -10.53 -1.45
N ASP A 25 1.02 -10.54 -2.24
CA ASP A 25 0.51 -11.74 -2.94
C ASP A 25 1.23 -12.02 -4.28
N GLY A 26 2.15 -11.14 -4.71
CA GLY A 26 2.89 -11.27 -5.96
C GLY A 26 2.07 -11.12 -7.23
N LYS A 27 0.81 -10.68 -7.14
CA LYS A 27 -0.11 -10.55 -8.30
C LYS A 27 -0.15 -9.15 -8.89
N TRP A 28 0.35 -8.16 -8.17
CA TRP A 28 0.36 -6.77 -8.55
C TRP A 28 1.72 -6.13 -8.29
N PHE A 29 1.99 -5.04 -8.98
CA PHE A 29 3.03 -4.11 -8.59
C PHE A 29 2.54 -2.67 -8.77
N THR A 30 3.01 -1.80 -7.88
CA THR A 30 2.77 -0.36 -7.96
C THR A 30 4.02 0.33 -8.47
N LEU A 31 3.85 1.43 -9.18
CA LEU A 31 4.95 2.19 -9.77
C LEU A 31 4.61 3.66 -9.88
N GLU A 32 5.64 4.47 -10.04
CA GLU A 32 5.52 5.87 -10.43
C GLU A 32 5.55 5.97 -11.96
N PHE A 33 4.62 6.74 -12.55
CA PHE A 33 4.55 6.94 -13.99
C PHE A 33 3.92 8.29 -14.35
N ILE A 34 4.12 8.73 -15.59
CA ILE A 34 3.53 9.96 -16.08
C ILE A 34 2.20 9.65 -16.76
N GLY A 35 1.12 9.64 -15.96
CA GLY A 35 -0.20 9.21 -16.39
C GLY A 35 -0.82 10.11 -17.45
N ASN A 36 -0.66 11.42 -17.29
CA ASN A 36 -1.27 12.43 -18.15
C ASN A 36 -0.34 12.97 -19.25
N ARG A 37 0.80 12.29 -19.50
CA ARG A 37 1.84 12.70 -20.45
C ARG A 37 2.37 14.13 -20.22
N HIS A 38 2.33 14.57 -18.98
CA HIS A 38 2.69 15.94 -18.55
C HIS A 38 3.85 15.87 -17.57
N ASP A 39 5.02 15.74 -18.14
CA ASP A 39 6.28 15.78 -17.43
C ASP A 39 6.46 17.16 -16.72
N PRO A 40 6.84 17.24 -15.45
CA PRO A 40 7.32 16.18 -14.55
C PRO A 40 6.24 15.54 -13.62
N TYR A 41 4.98 15.77 -13.87
CA TYR A 41 3.89 15.39 -12.97
C TYR A 41 3.63 13.88 -13.03
N SER A 42 4.14 13.18 -12.03
CA SER A 42 3.96 11.74 -11.87
C SER A 42 2.72 11.38 -11.07
N ASP A 43 2.12 10.28 -11.46
CA ASP A 43 1.02 9.61 -10.78
C ASP A 43 1.46 8.25 -10.24
N ILE A 44 0.67 7.69 -9.32
CA ILE A 44 0.85 6.33 -8.84
C ILE A 44 0.04 5.38 -9.71
N GLY A 45 0.71 4.38 -10.24
CA GLY A 45 0.12 3.33 -11.06
C GLY A 45 0.07 1.98 -10.38
N LEU A 46 -0.92 1.18 -10.75
CA LEU A 46 -1.05 -0.21 -10.37
C LEU A 46 -1.09 -1.08 -11.63
N VAL A 47 -0.31 -2.16 -11.65
CA VAL A 47 -0.20 -3.07 -12.80
C VAL A 47 -0.33 -4.51 -12.35
N SER A 48 -1.08 -5.30 -13.11
CA SER A 48 -1.16 -6.75 -12.87
C SER A 48 0.14 -7.45 -13.28
N ALA A 49 0.62 -8.33 -12.41
CA ALA A 49 1.81 -9.14 -12.67
C ALA A 49 1.61 -10.17 -13.78
N GLN A 50 0.37 -10.44 -14.20
CA GLN A 50 0.09 -11.36 -15.31
C GLN A 50 0.50 -10.81 -16.69
N GLY A 51 0.80 -9.52 -16.78
CA GLY A 51 1.18 -8.84 -18.01
C GLY A 51 0.01 -8.53 -18.93
N ASN A 52 0.26 -7.74 -19.96
CA ASN A 52 -0.71 -7.28 -20.97
C ASN A 52 -1.91 -6.49 -20.40
N SER A 53 -1.82 -5.98 -19.18
CA SER A 53 -2.80 -5.06 -18.63
C SER A 53 -2.30 -3.61 -18.71
N PRO A 54 -3.19 -2.65 -18.93
CA PRO A 54 -2.81 -1.24 -18.87
C PRO A 54 -2.41 -0.86 -17.44
N ILE A 55 -1.66 0.23 -17.31
CA ILE A 55 -1.43 0.86 -16.02
C ILE A 55 -2.74 1.47 -15.54
N ILE A 56 -3.16 1.09 -14.35
CA ILE A 56 -4.31 1.68 -13.68
C ILE A 56 -3.79 2.90 -12.90
N ASN A 57 -4.24 4.11 -13.28
CA ASN A 57 -3.87 5.32 -12.57
C ASN A 57 -4.68 5.44 -11.29
N LEU A 58 -4.01 5.43 -10.13
CA LEU A 58 -4.64 5.49 -8.83
C LEU A 58 -4.87 6.92 -8.34
N THR A 59 -3.96 7.84 -8.65
CA THR A 59 -4.01 9.22 -8.16
C THR A 59 -4.69 10.17 -9.13
N ASN A 60 -4.45 9.99 -10.44
CA ASN A 60 -5.01 10.77 -11.53
C ASN A 60 -5.04 12.28 -11.21
N SER A 61 -3.92 12.81 -10.76
CA SER A 61 -3.82 14.18 -10.23
C SER A 61 -2.92 15.05 -11.10
N GLY A 62 -3.02 16.36 -10.95
CA GLY A 62 -2.10 17.32 -11.56
C GLY A 62 -0.93 17.67 -10.65
N TYR A 63 -0.62 16.84 -9.66
CA TYR A 63 0.45 17.03 -8.70
C TYR A 63 1.42 15.86 -8.76
N MET A 64 2.68 16.10 -8.42
CA MET A 64 3.66 15.01 -8.32
C MET A 64 3.28 14.08 -7.18
N SER A 65 3.25 12.79 -7.48
CA SER A 65 3.05 11.71 -6.51
C SER A 65 4.10 10.64 -6.76
N GLY A 66 4.73 10.14 -5.70
CA GLY A 66 5.86 9.22 -5.84
C GLY A 66 6.06 8.31 -4.65
N SER A 67 7.11 7.47 -4.77
CA SER A 67 7.53 6.51 -3.74
C SER A 67 6.43 5.55 -3.26
N PRO A 68 5.68 4.90 -4.17
CA PRO A 68 4.58 4.03 -3.79
C PRO A 68 5.07 2.74 -3.10
N ARG A 69 4.38 2.33 -2.05
CA ARG A 69 4.63 1.07 -1.32
C ARG A 69 3.31 0.44 -0.90
N PHE A 70 3.21 -0.89 -1.00
CA PHE A 70 2.07 -1.59 -0.40
C PHE A 70 2.12 -1.51 1.12
N ALA A 71 0.96 -1.32 1.72
CA ALA A 71 0.74 -1.19 3.16
C ALA A 71 -0.47 -2.01 3.59
N LEU A 72 -0.65 -2.20 4.90
CA LEU A 72 -1.83 -2.87 5.48
C LEU A 72 -2.09 -4.25 4.84
N ASP A 73 -1.05 -5.09 4.80
CA ASP A 73 -1.09 -6.43 4.18
C ASP A 73 -1.55 -6.41 2.71
N GLY A 74 -1.27 -5.31 1.98
CA GLY A 74 -1.63 -5.13 0.58
C GLY A 74 -2.99 -4.50 0.33
N ASN A 75 -3.72 -4.12 1.37
CA ASN A 75 -5.03 -3.48 1.22
C ASN A 75 -4.98 -2.00 0.87
N ALA A 76 -3.81 -1.38 1.02
CA ALA A 76 -3.59 0.03 0.69
C ALA A 76 -2.21 0.23 0.05
N ILE A 77 -2.04 1.37 -0.62
CA ILE A 77 -0.76 1.86 -1.11
C ILE A 77 -0.46 3.17 -0.41
N LEU A 78 0.69 3.20 0.28
CA LEU A 78 1.29 4.39 0.87
C LEU A 78 2.11 5.10 -0.21
N PHE A 79 1.96 6.40 -0.33
CA PHE A 79 2.72 7.21 -1.28
C PHE A 79 2.90 8.64 -0.77
N LYS A 80 3.80 9.40 -1.41
CA LYS A 80 3.99 10.82 -1.15
C LYS A 80 3.33 11.65 -2.24
N THR A 81 2.86 12.85 -1.90
CA THR A 81 2.30 13.79 -2.87
C THR A 81 2.57 15.24 -2.49
N GLU A 82 2.79 16.07 -3.49
CA GLU A 82 2.96 17.52 -3.33
C GLU A 82 1.64 18.30 -3.32
N ARG A 83 0.51 17.61 -3.26
CA ARG A 83 -0.82 18.21 -3.49
C ARG A 83 -1.16 19.33 -2.50
N TYR A 84 -0.75 19.20 -1.24
CA TYR A 84 -1.14 20.09 -0.16
C TYR A 84 0.01 20.98 0.34
N GLY A 85 1.23 20.67 -0.07
CA GLY A 85 2.43 21.37 0.38
C GLY A 85 2.65 22.71 -0.30
N MET A 86 3.45 23.56 0.33
CA MET A 86 3.91 24.78 -0.29
C MET A 86 4.87 24.47 -1.43
N ARG A 87 4.63 25.09 -2.58
CA ARG A 87 5.51 24.96 -3.73
C ARG A 87 6.71 25.88 -3.60
N ALA A 88 7.88 25.35 -3.91
CA ALA A 88 9.08 26.14 -4.02
C ALA A 88 8.99 27.12 -5.21
N HIS A 89 9.84 28.14 -5.18
CA HIS A 89 9.99 29.09 -6.28
C HIS A 89 10.38 28.35 -7.58
N ALA A 90 9.85 28.80 -8.70
CA ALA A 90 10.13 28.27 -10.03
C ALA A 90 9.64 26.83 -10.32
N SER A 91 8.65 26.35 -9.61
CA SER A 91 7.98 25.05 -9.86
C SER A 91 8.85 23.79 -9.66
N TRP A 92 9.99 23.91 -9.02
CA TRP A 92 10.85 22.79 -8.69
C TRP A 92 10.82 22.53 -7.19
N GLY A 93 10.28 21.39 -6.83
CA GLY A 93 10.14 20.96 -5.45
C GLY A 93 8.96 21.62 -4.73
N SER A 94 8.38 20.89 -3.87
CA SER A 94 7.40 21.34 -2.91
C SER A 94 7.49 20.48 -1.66
N GLN A 95 6.77 20.88 -0.63
CA GLN A 95 6.62 20.05 0.54
C GLN A 95 5.68 18.88 0.24
N ASP A 96 6.02 17.74 0.75
CA ASP A 96 5.28 16.49 0.57
C ASP A 96 4.35 16.19 1.74
N ASP A 97 3.36 15.37 1.45
CA ASP A 97 2.48 14.71 2.40
C ASP A 97 2.47 13.21 2.17
N ALA A 98 2.35 12.44 3.26
CA ALA A 98 2.10 11.01 3.19
C ALA A 98 0.60 10.74 3.04
N MET A 99 0.25 9.88 2.09
CA MET A 99 -1.13 9.50 1.83
C MET A 99 -1.27 7.99 1.69
N LEU A 100 -2.45 7.49 2.03
CA LEU A 100 -2.90 6.15 1.70
C LEU A 100 -4.01 6.21 0.64
N VAL A 101 -3.97 5.29 -0.33
CA VAL A 101 -5.10 4.93 -1.17
C VAL A 101 -5.49 3.48 -0.89
N PHE A 102 -6.73 3.26 -0.49
CA PHE A 102 -7.24 1.93 -0.18
C PHE A 102 -7.72 1.23 -1.44
N LEU A 103 -7.28 -0.02 -1.64
CA LEU A 103 -7.58 -0.80 -2.84
C LEU A 103 -9.00 -1.41 -2.81
N ASN A 104 -9.63 -1.50 -1.65
CA ASN A 104 -11.00 -1.98 -1.50
C ASN A 104 -11.77 -1.20 -0.42
N GLN A 105 -13.10 -1.23 -0.53
CA GLN A 105 -13.99 -0.47 0.35
C GLN A 105 -13.97 -1.00 1.80
N ASP A 106 -13.92 -2.31 1.99
CA ASP A 106 -13.93 -2.90 3.34
C ASP A 106 -12.70 -2.48 4.17
N ALA A 107 -11.53 -2.39 3.54
CA ALA A 107 -10.33 -1.92 4.20
C ALA A 107 -10.41 -0.43 4.57
N TYR A 108 -10.99 0.38 3.69
CA TYR A 108 -11.22 1.80 3.95
C TYR A 108 -12.22 2.01 5.09
N ASP A 109 -13.36 1.32 5.05
CA ASP A 109 -14.38 1.41 6.10
C ASP A 109 -13.82 0.96 7.45
N LYS A 110 -13.01 -0.09 7.46
CA LYS A 110 -12.32 -0.57 8.66
C LYS A 110 -11.33 0.46 9.23
N TYR A 111 -10.61 1.14 8.38
CA TYR A 111 -9.67 2.19 8.78
C TYR A 111 -10.39 3.42 9.36
N CYS A 112 -11.58 3.75 8.85
CA CYS A 112 -12.38 4.88 9.29
C CYS A 112 -13.16 4.64 10.59
N LEU A 113 -13.13 3.41 11.15
CA LEU A 113 -13.81 3.10 12.42
C LEU A 113 -13.19 3.89 13.57
N SER A 114 -14.04 4.20 14.56
CA SER A 114 -13.54 4.67 15.85
C SER A 114 -12.70 3.56 16.52
N LYS A 115 -11.82 3.93 17.43
CA LYS A 115 -11.01 2.95 18.16
C LYS A 115 -11.86 1.88 18.84
N GLU A 116 -12.98 2.29 19.43
CA GLU A 116 -13.94 1.39 20.13
C GLU A 116 -14.60 0.41 19.14
N ASP A 117 -15.07 0.90 18.00
CA ASP A 117 -15.69 0.07 16.95
C ASP A 117 -14.68 -0.87 16.30
N TYR A 118 -13.43 -0.43 16.13
CA TYR A 118 -12.35 -1.26 15.62
C TYR A 118 -12.02 -2.43 16.56
N GLU A 119 -11.92 -2.17 17.86
CA GLU A 119 -11.69 -3.21 18.87
C GLU A 119 -12.85 -4.22 18.89
N LEU A 120 -14.09 -3.74 18.88
CA LEU A 120 -15.28 -4.59 18.81
C LEU A 120 -15.29 -5.47 17.54
N ARG A 121 -15.00 -4.89 16.39
CA ARG A 121 -14.91 -5.65 15.13
C ARG A 121 -13.81 -6.71 15.18
N LYS A 122 -12.67 -6.40 15.77
CA LYS A 122 -11.54 -7.33 15.93
C LYS A 122 -11.92 -8.51 16.85
N GLU A 123 -12.67 -8.27 17.91
CA GLU A 123 -13.20 -9.32 18.80
C GLU A 123 -14.18 -10.24 18.05
N LEU A 124 -15.13 -9.67 17.30
CA LEU A 124 -16.09 -10.43 16.50
C LEU A 124 -15.40 -11.28 15.42
N GLU A 125 -14.40 -10.73 14.70
CA GLU A 125 -13.62 -11.49 13.74
C GLU A 125 -12.83 -12.65 14.38
N ALA A 126 -12.32 -12.45 15.62
CA ALA A 126 -11.62 -13.49 16.37
C ALA A 126 -12.56 -14.60 16.83
N GLU A 127 -13.78 -14.27 17.24
CA GLU A 127 -14.81 -15.24 17.59
C GLU A 127 -15.29 -16.06 16.39
N GLN A 128 -15.50 -15.41 15.25
CA GLN A 128 -15.88 -16.08 14.00
C GLN A 128 -14.79 -17.06 13.53
N LYS A 129 -13.51 -16.69 13.61
CA LYS A 129 -12.39 -17.59 13.30
C LYS A 129 -12.34 -18.80 14.25
N LYS A 130 -12.61 -18.61 15.53
CA LYS A 130 -12.69 -19.71 16.52
C LYS A 130 -13.89 -20.63 16.27
N ALA A 131 -15.03 -20.10 15.81
CA ALA A 131 -16.19 -20.90 15.45
C ALA A 131 -15.93 -21.75 14.18
N GLN A 132 -15.35 -21.15 13.14
CA GLN A 132 -15.00 -21.87 11.92
C GLN A 132 -13.94 -22.96 12.13
N SER A 133 -12.96 -22.73 13.00
CA SER A 133 -11.95 -23.76 13.33
C SER A 133 -12.52 -24.94 14.10
N LYS A 134 -13.61 -24.77 14.85
CA LYS A 134 -14.31 -25.85 15.56
C LYS A 134 -15.16 -26.72 14.62
N ASP A 135 -15.73 -26.14 13.58
CA ASP A 135 -16.51 -26.90 12.58
C ASP A 135 -15.63 -27.75 11.65
N THR A 136 -14.46 -27.24 11.27
CA THR A 136 -13.48 -28.02 10.50
C THR A 136 -12.85 -29.16 11.29
N ALA A 137 -12.75 -29.06 12.61
CA ALA A 137 -12.25 -30.15 13.47
C ALA A 137 -13.27 -31.30 13.66
N LYS A 138 -14.56 -31.05 13.50
CA LYS A 138 -15.61 -32.09 13.57
C LYS A 138 -15.73 -32.93 12.29
N GLY A 139 -15.27 -32.46 11.14
CA GLY A 139 -15.34 -33.12 9.86
C GLY A 139 -14.22 -34.15 9.59
N LYS A 140 -13.18 -34.25 10.42
CA LYS A 140 -12.00 -35.14 10.22
C LYS A 140 -11.88 -36.26 11.24
N LYS A 141 -12.98 -36.93 11.59
CA LYS A 141 -12.93 -38.21 12.31
C LYS A 141 -13.37 -39.34 11.37
N GLY A 142 -12.43 -39.82 10.58
CA GLY A 142 -12.67 -41.04 9.78
C GLY A 142 -11.63 -41.18 8.67
N SER A 143 -10.42 -41.57 9.00
CA SER A 143 -9.61 -42.59 8.29
C SER A 143 -8.19 -42.59 8.84
N LYS A 144 -7.87 -43.59 9.66
CA LYS A 144 -6.51 -43.99 9.99
C LYS A 144 -6.03 -44.98 8.92
N LYS A 145 -4.83 -44.73 8.32
CA LYS A 145 -3.79 -45.76 8.11
C LYS A 145 -2.51 -45.06 7.61
N ASP A 146 -1.55 -45.09 8.49
CA ASP A 146 -0.19 -45.65 8.43
C ASP A 146 0.68 -45.32 7.19
N ALA A 147 1.76 -44.59 7.38
CA ALA A 147 3.15 -44.92 7.10
C ALA A 147 4.04 -43.65 7.02
N GLY A 148 5.17 -43.69 7.80
CA GLY A 148 6.48 -43.17 7.34
C GLY A 148 6.79 -41.70 7.66
N GLN A 149 7.55 -41.60 8.66
CA GLN A 149 8.44 -40.54 9.14
C GLN A 149 9.19 -39.78 8.04
N GLU A 150 9.08 -38.43 8.04
CA GLU A 150 10.22 -37.53 7.83
C GLU A 150 9.84 -36.14 8.37
N LYS A 151 10.62 -35.66 9.35
CA LYS A 151 10.54 -34.32 9.91
C LYS A 151 11.16 -33.35 8.89
N ALA A 152 10.34 -32.65 8.13
CA ALA A 152 10.72 -31.39 7.51
C ALA A 152 10.22 -30.25 8.40
N ALA A 153 11.07 -29.28 8.66
CA ALA A 153 10.78 -28.07 9.41
C ALA A 153 9.57 -27.38 8.79
N ASP A 154 8.53 -27.21 9.59
CA ASP A 154 7.31 -26.48 9.23
C ASP A 154 7.67 -24.99 9.23
N ASP A 155 7.99 -24.48 8.04
CA ASP A 155 8.13 -23.08 7.75
C ASP A 155 6.69 -22.54 7.71
N ASP A 156 6.29 -21.85 8.76
CA ASP A 156 4.96 -21.24 8.95
C ASP A 156 4.75 -20.14 7.90
N LYS A 157 4.55 -20.56 6.65
CA LYS A 157 4.12 -19.70 5.55
C LYS A 157 2.69 -19.27 5.84
N ALA A 158 2.54 -18.16 6.57
CA ALA A 158 1.28 -17.44 6.63
C ALA A 158 0.72 -17.35 5.21
N GLN A 159 -0.42 -17.95 4.95
CA GLN A 159 -1.08 -17.90 3.64
C GLN A 159 -1.38 -16.44 3.33
N VAL A 160 -0.59 -15.87 2.41
CA VAL A 160 -0.82 -14.51 1.93
C VAL A 160 -2.17 -14.50 1.23
N LYS A 161 -3.09 -13.69 1.72
CA LYS A 161 -4.41 -13.55 1.11
C LYS A 161 -4.29 -12.79 -0.22
N ASP A 162 -5.10 -13.20 -1.18
CA ASP A 162 -5.24 -12.46 -2.44
C ASP A 162 -5.75 -11.05 -2.19
N ILE A 163 -5.12 -10.07 -2.84
CA ILE A 163 -5.49 -8.67 -2.75
C ILE A 163 -6.69 -8.41 -3.67
N THR A 164 -7.74 -7.82 -3.11
CA THR A 164 -8.90 -7.38 -3.87
C THR A 164 -8.70 -5.92 -4.29
N VAL A 165 -8.83 -5.66 -5.59
CA VAL A 165 -8.71 -4.31 -6.16
C VAL A 165 -10.06 -3.87 -6.72
N GLU A 166 -10.62 -2.83 -6.15
CA GLU A 166 -11.88 -2.20 -6.56
C GLU A 166 -11.57 -0.84 -7.17
N LEU A 167 -11.80 -0.68 -8.48
CA LEU A 167 -11.45 0.55 -9.20
C LEU A 167 -12.49 1.66 -9.05
N LYS A 168 -13.73 1.31 -8.72
CA LYS A 168 -14.80 2.28 -8.61
C LYS A 168 -14.61 3.16 -7.37
N ASN A 169 -14.75 4.49 -7.53
CA ASN A 169 -14.67 5.48 -6.45
C ASN A 169 -13.35 5.41 -5.65
N MET A 170 -12.25 5.16 -6.33
CA MET A 170 -10.95 5.04 -5.67
C MET A 170 -10.46 6.37 -5.07
N GLU A 171 -10.80 7.47 -5.72
CA GLU A 171 -10.51 8.83 -5.23
C GLU A 171 -11.16 9.13 -3.86
N ASP A 172 -12.30 8.51 -3.55
CA ASP A 172 -13.00 8.70 -2.27
C ASP A 172 -12.34 7.90 -1.13
N ARG A 173 -11.42 6.99 -1.46
CA ARG A 173 -10.71 6.13 -0.52
C ARG A 173 -9.26 6.55 -0.30
N MET A 174 -8.98 7.84 -0.45
CA MET A 174 -7.67 8.42 -0.16
C MET A 174 -7.68 9.14 1.17
N VAL A 175 -6.64 8.90 1.98
CA VAL A 175 -6.49 9.51 3.31
C VAL A 175 -5.13 10.18 3.40
N ARG A 176 -5.11 11.44 3.85
CA ARG A 176 -3.89 12.14 4.21
C ARG A 176 -3.49 11.75 5.63
N LEU A 177 -2.26 11.28 5.80
CA LEU A 177 -1.75 10.82 7.09
C LEU A 177 -1.00 11.90 7.86
N THR A 178 -0.31 12.80 7.17
CA THR A 178 0.48 13.85 7.79
C THR A 178 -0.39 15.07 8.13
N PRO A 179 -0.30 15.61 9.35
CA PRO A 179 -1.02 16.83 9.72
C PRO A 179 -0.47 18.07 9.02
N ASN A 180 0.84 18.09 8.77
CA ASN A 180 1.54 19.19 8.12
C ASN A 180 2.43 18.69 6.99
N SER A 181 2.47 19.44 5.91
CA SER A 181 3.40 19.20 4.81
C SER A 181 4.83 19.56 5.22
N SER A 182 5.81 18.84 4.70
CA SER A 182 7.23 19.04 5.01
C SER A 182 8.12 18.56 3.89
N ASP A 183 9.40 18.92 3.91
CA ASP A 183 10.41 18.24 3.09
C ASP A 183 10.56 16.81 3.62
N MET A 184 9.83 15.90 3.01
CA MET A 184 9.67 14.53 3.49
C MET A 184 10.65 13.58 2.80
N GLY A 185 11.43 12.90 3.62
CA GLY A 185 12.28 11.80 3.17
C GLY A 185 11.52 10.49 3.00
N SER A 186 12.05 9.43 3.59
CA SER A 186 11.37 8.12 3.60
C SER A 186 10.18 8.12 4.53
N VAL A 187 9.12 7.41 4.13
CA VAL A 187 7.91 7.22 4.90
C VAL A 187 7.54 5.74 4.93
N ILE A 188 7.19 5.24 6.10
CA ILE A 188 6.69 3.89 6.32
C ILE A 188 5.57 3.90 7.36
N ILE A 189 4.60 3.03 7.18
CA ILE A 189 3.53 2.78 8.15
C ILE A 189 3.76 1.42 8.83
N SER A 190 3.44 1.32 10.11
CA SER A 190 3.49 0.04 10.83
C SER A 190 2.52 -0.97 10.21
N LYS A 191 2.79 -2.26 10.43
CA LYS A 191 1.98 -3.35 9.83
C LYS A 191 0.52 -3.33 10.28
N ASP A 192 0.27 -2.90 11.51
CA ASP A 192 -1.08 -2.73 12.08
C ASP A 192 -1.78 -1.46 11.62
N GLY A 193 -1.07 -0.52 10.97
CA GLY A 193 -1.58 0.75 10.52
C GLY A 193 -1.68 1.82 11.60
N GLU A 194 -1.22 1.55 12.83
CA GLU A 194 -1.40 2.45 13.97
C GLU A 194 -0.33 3.54 14.07
N THR A 195 0.81 3.38 13.40
CA THR A 195 1.93 4.31 13.54
C THR A 195 2.59 4.62 12.20
N LEU A 196 2.73 5.90 11.91
CA LEU A 196 3.47 6.41 10.76
C LEU A 196 4.87 6.87 11.20
N TYR A 197 5.91 6.41 10.51
CA TYR A 197 7.29 6.83 10.70
C TYR A 197 7.77 7.56 9.45
N TYR A 198 8.29 8.76 9.60
CA TYR A 198 8.85 9.50 8.49
C TYR A 198 9.98 10.44 8.90
N PHE A 199 10.84 10.76 7.95
CA PHE A 199 11.85 11.80 8.11
C PHE A 199 11.28 13.09 7.53
N ALA A 200 11.32 14.16 8.30
CA ALA A 200 10.87 15.48 7.86
C ALA A 200 11.90 16.56 8.18
N ALA A 201 12.07 17.49 7.26
CA ALA A 201 12.79 18.73 7.51
C ALA A 201 11.78 19.89 7.51
N PHE A 202 11.84 20.70 8.55
CA PHE A 202 11.05 21.91 8.66
C PHE A 202 11.98 23.12 8.56
N GLU A 203 11.47 24.22 8.05
CA GLU A 203 12.23 25.45 7.88
C GLU A 203 12.89 25.87 9.20
N GLY A 204 14.20 26.09 9.16
CA GLY A 204 14.98 26.46 10.34
C GLY A 204 15.36 25.32 11.30
N LEU A 205 14.97 24.07 10.99
CA LEU A 205 15.31 22.89 11.77
C LEU A 205 16.10 21.90 10.92
N SER A 206 17.00 21.15 11.56
CA SER A 206 17.64 19.99 10.92
C SER A 206 16.62 18.87 10.75
N LEU A 207 16.99 17.86 9.94
CA LEU A 207 16.17 16.65 9.73
C LEU A 207 15.83 16.03 11.09
N ILE A 208 14.54 15.79 11.32
CA ILE A 208 14.01 15.13 12.50
C ILE A 208 13.26 13.86 12.14
N HIS A 209 13.30 12.90 13.05
CA HIS A 209 12.51 11.68 12.95
C HIS A 209 11.21 11.87 13.71
N ILE A 210 10.08 11.67 13.02
CA ILE A 210 8.74 11.80 13.59
C ILE A 210 8.06 10.44 13.61
N SER A 211 7.46 10.12 14.75
CA SER A 211 6.60 8.95 14.91
C SER A 211 5.23 9.46 15.38
N GLU A 212 4.21 9.23 14.58
CA GLU A 212 2.84 9.68 14.88
C GLU A 212 1.90 8.48 14.92
N PRO A 213 1.00 8.41 15.92
CA PRO A 213 -0.11 7.47 15.89
C PRO A 213 -1.07 7.86 14.77
N THR A 214 -1.50 6.89 14.00
CA THR A 214 -2.48 7.01 12.91
C THR A 214 -3.87 6.65 13.35
#